data_c76b3a54bc380707b7fce9e79e81311d
#
_entry.id   c76b3a54bc380707b7fce9e79e81311d
#
_cell.length_a   1.000
_cell.length_b   1.000
_cell.length_c   1.000
_cell.angle_alpha   90.00
_cell.angle_beta   90.00
_cell.angle_gamma   90.00
#
_symmetry.space_group_name_H-M   'P 1'
#
loop_
_entity.id
_entity.type
_entity.pdbx_description
1 polymer ?
#
loop_
_entity_poly.entity_id
_entity_poly.type
_entity_poly.pdbx_seq_one_letter_code
_entity_poly.pdbx_strand_id
1 'polypeptide(L)'
;MKKVGIAKGTLYYHFGSKEEILDAMVERMGDSLIRRARAAASQKEIPVTERLMRVLVALNAGEGSEKAVVDSLNAPRNELLHEKARQKVIDEAGPILSGLVEEAVQAGICHCAYPRETVEMILIYALIAFDGKNTAQWDSQRTDAKVRAFVTNIERLLGAGEGTFDFISSFIV
;
A
#
# COMPACT_ATOMS: atom_id res chain seq x y z
N MET A 1 -15.01 18.78 -11.12
CA MET A 1 -15.56 18.68 -12.47
C MET A 1 -15.23 19.84 -13.42
N LYS A 2 -14.87 21.02 -12.95
CA LYS A 2 -14.50 22.16 -13.84
C LYS A 2 -13.09 22.10 -14.46
N LYS A 3 -12.25 21.12 -14.10
CA LYS A 3 -10.84 21.07 -14.55
C LYS A 3 -10.54 20.20 -15.78
N VAL A 4 -11.50 19.39 -16.27
CA VAL A 4 -11.21 18.39 -17.34
C VAL A 4 -11.92 18.70 -18.67
N GLY A 5 -12.79 19.72 -18.74
CA GLY A 5 -13.44 20.15 -20.00
C GLY A 5 -14.38 19.12 -20.68
N ILE A 6 -14.58 17.94 -20.05
CA ILE A 6 -15.47 16.91 -20.57
C ILE A 6 -16.91 17.20 -20.12
N ALA A 7 -17.85 17.26 -21.05
CA ALA A 7 -19.25 17.44 -20.76
C ALA A 7 -19.78 16.28 -19.89
N LYS A 8 -20.60 16.59 -18.87
CA LYS A 8 -21.20 15.59 -17.98
C LYS A 8 -21.90 14.46 -18.76
N GLY A 9 -22.54 14.79 -19.89
CA GLY A 9 -23.19 13.83 -20.78
C GLY A 9 -22.24 12.80 -21.41
N THR A 10 -21.03 13.22 -21.79
CA THR A 10 -20.02 12.31 -22.36
C THR A 10 -19.54 11.28 -21.32
N LEU A 11 -19.40 11.69 -20.06
CA LEU A 11 -19.01 10.78 -19.00
C LEU A 11 -20.07 9.69 -18.75
N TYR A 12 -21.34 10.08 -18.68
CA TYR A 12 -22.45 9.14 -18.48
C TYR A 12 -22.82 8.33 -19.73
N TYR A 13 -22.26 8.67 -20.88
CA TYR A 13 -22.35 7.82 -22.08
C TYR A 13 -21.46 6.56 -21.94
N HIS A 14 -20.31 6.69 -21.27
CA HIS A 14 -19.36 5.60 -21.07
C HIS A 14 -19.53 4.84 -19.74
N PHE A 15 -20.17 5.45 -18.74
CA PHE A 15 -20.37 4.88 -17.42
C PHE A 15 -21.85 4.98 -17.02
N GLY A 16 -22.45 3.85 -16.68
CA GLY A 16 -23.86 3.79 -16.32
C GLY A 16 -24.17 4.40 -14.95
N SER A 17 -23.13 4.54 -14.07
CA SER A 17 -23.28 5.04 -12.70
C SER A 17 -22.06 5.82 -12.23
N LYS A 18 -22.23 6.53 -11.11
CA LYS A 18 -21.12 7.20 -10.41
C LYS A 18 -20.16 6.19 -9.76
N GLU A 19 -20.71 5.07 -9.33
CA GLU A 19 -19.99 3.95 -8.75
C GLU A 19 -19.06 3.31 -9.78
N GLU A 20 -19.51 3.11 -11.01
CA GLU A 20 -18.66 2.63 -12.12
C GLU A 20 -17.50 3.57 -12.44
N ILE A 21 -17.75 4.89 -12.37
CA ILE A 21 -16.68 5.88 -12.55
C ILE A 21 -15.63 5.75 -11.44
N LEU A 22 -16.08 5.60 -10.20
CA LEU A 22 -15.17 5.45 -9.06
C LEU A 22 -14.40 4.13 -9.16
N ASP A 23 -15.04 3.03 -9.53
CA ASP A 23 -14.41 1.72 -9.74
C ASP A 23 -13.28 1.82 -10.80
N ALA A 24 -13.57 2.43 -11.95
CA ALA A 24 -12.57 2.66 -13.00
C ALA A 24 -11.41 3.57 -12.55
N MET A 25 -11.68 4.56 -11.68
CA MET A 25 -10.64 5.42 -11.12
C MET A 25 -9.74 4.64 -10.14
N VAL A 26 -10.33 3.79 -9.31
CA VAL A 26 -9.61 2.92 -8.35
C VAL A 26 -8.72 1.94 -9.09
N GLU A 27 -9.25 1.25 -10.10
CA GLU A 27 -8.49 0.33 -10.94
C GLU A 27 -7.30 1.02 -11.60
N ARG A 28 -7.53 2.15 -12.27
CA ARG A 28 -6.46 2.92 -12.92
C ARG A 28 -5.40 3.41 -11.94
N MET A 29 -5.82 3.85 -10.75
CA MET A 29 -4.90 4.24 -9.68
C MET A 29 -4.07 3.06 -9.23
N GLY A 30 -4.70 1.92 -8.90
CA GLY A 30 -4.03 0.70 -8.48
C GLY A 30 -3.00 0.24 -9.50
N ASP A 31 -3.37 0.17 -10.80
CA ASP A 31 -2.45 -0.20 -11.88
C ASP A 31 -1.25 0.75 -11.97
N SER A 32 -1.45 2.04 -11.73
CA SER A 32 -0.38 3.03 -11.72
C SER A 32 0.59 2.80 -10.57
N LEU A 33 0.06 2.57 -9.36
CA LEU A 33 0.84 2.27 -8.15
C LEU A 33 1.67 1.00 -8.35
N ILE A 34 1.06 -0.07 -8.82
CA ILE A 34 1.73 -1.36 -9.06
C ILE A 34 2.82 -1.25 -10.14
N ARG A 35 2.58 -0.53 -11.23
CA ARG A 35 3.62 -0.30 -12.24
C ARG A 35 4.84 0.43 -11.64
N ARG A 36 4.61 1.47 -10.82
CA ARG A 36 5.69 2.20 -10.13
C ARG A 36 6.44 1.29 -9.16
N ALA A 37 5.72 0.48 -8.40
CA ALA A 37 6.30 -0.47 -7.46
C ALA A 37 7.18 -1.51 -8.16
N ARG A 38 6.72 -2.10 -9.29
CA ARG A 38 7.50 -3.04 -10.10
C ARG A 38 8.76 -2.39 -10.67
N ALA A 39 8.65 -1.15 -11.16
CA ALA A 39 9.81 -0.40 -11.66
C ALA A 39 10.83 -0.14 -10.55
N ALA A 40 10.39 0.21 -9.34
CA ALA A 40 11.28 0.39 -8.19
C ALA A 40 11.95 -0.93 -7.77
N ALA A 41 11.19 -2.03 -7.73
CA ALA A 41 11.71 -3.35 -7.37
C ALA A 41 12.75 -3.91 -8.35
N SER A 42 12.68 -3.51 -9.63
CA SER A 42 13.58 -4.02 -10.68
C SER A 42 14.96 -3.38 -10.72
N GLN A 43 15.23 -2.33 -9.93
CA GLN A 43 16.50 -1.59 -9.90
C GLN A 43 17.59 -2.37 -9.15
N LYS A 44 18.11 -3.44 -9.76
CA LYS A 44 19.04 -4.40 -9.12
C LYS A 44 20.39 -3.80 -8.71
N GLU A 45 20.74 -2.63 -9.23
CA GLU A 45 21.95 -1.87 -8.91
C GLU A 45 21.93 -1.21 -7.51
N ILE A 46 20.77 -1.11 -6.89
CA ILE A 46 20.62 -0.55 -5.55
C ILE A 46 20.33 -1.63 -4.49
N PRO A 47 20.71 -1.40 -3.22
CA PRO A 47 20.49 -2.36 -2.14
C PRO A 47 19.01 -2.76 -2.01
N VAL A 48 18.74 -4.00 -1.64
CA VAL A 48 17.38 -4.53 -1.53
C VAL A 48 16.52 -3.78 -0.50
N THR A 49 17.10 -3.32 0.61
CA THR A 49 16.42 -2.50 1.61
C THR A 49 15.97 -1.15 1.05
N GLU A 50 16.81 -0.51 0.23
CA GLU A 50 16.45 0.72 -0.46
C GLU A 50 15.36 0.49 -1.52
N ARG A 51 15.42 -0.63 -2.24
CA ARG A 51 14.33 -1.01 -3.17
C ARG A 51 13.01 -1.25 -2.44
N LEU A 52 13.04 -1.92 -1.28
CA LEU A 52 11.87 -2.07 -0.42
C LEU A 52 11.26 -0.71 -0.05
N MET A 53 12.10 0.22 0.43
CA MET A 53 11.66 1.59 0.72
C MET A 53 11.02 2.26 -0.51
N ARG A 54 11.67 2.20 -1.68
CA ARG A 54 11.16 2.80 -2.93
C ARG A 54 9.84 2.17 -3.38
N VAL A 55 9.64 0.87 -3.18
CA VAL A 55 8.37 0.18 -3.45
C VAL A 55 7.27 0.71 -2.53
N LEU A 56 7.54 0.90 -1.22
CA LEU A 56 6.56 1.48 -0.31
C LEU A 56 6.21 2.94 -0.68
N VAL A 57 7.22 3.75 -1.06
CA VAL A 57 6.97 5.10 -1.62
C VAL A 57 6.05 5.03 -2.85
N ALA A 58 6.33 4.11 -3.76
CA ALA A 58 5.56 3.95 -4.99
C ALA A 58 4.12 3.49 -4.76
N LEU A 59 3.87 2.70 -3.71
CA LEU A 59 2.54 2.24 -3.31
C LEU A 59 1.74 3.27 -2.50
N ASN A 60 2.41 4.31 -1.98
CA ASN A 60 1.72 5.35 -1.23
C ASN A 60 0.94 6.27 -2.18
N ALA A 61 -0.40 6.30 -2.03
CA ALA A 61 -1.33 7.14 -2.79
C ALA A 61 -1.66 8.47 -2.05
N GLY A 62 -0.76 8.93 -1.18
CA GLY A 62 -1.02 10.04 -0.24
C GLY A 62 -1.14 11.44 -0.86
N GLU A 63 -0.85 11.64 -2.17
CA GLU A 63 -0.76 12.98 -2.76
C GLU A 63 -1.55 13.16 -4.06
N GLY A 64 -1.91 14.41 -4.35
CA GLY A 64 -2.50 14.81 -5.62
C GLY A 64 -3.89 14.26 -5.90
N SER A 65 -4.12 13.81 -7.14
CA SER A 65 -5.40 13.24 -7.59
C SER A 65 -5.69 11.87 -6.98
N GLU A 66 -4.68 11.14 -6.57
CA GLU A 66 -4.79 9.83 -5.94
C GLU A 66 -5.42 9.95 -4.54
N LYS A 67 -5.05 10.98 -3.79
CA LYS A 67 -5.65 11.29 -2.48
C LYS A 67 -7.18 11.45 -2.55
N ALA A 68 -7.68 12.15 -3.56
CA ALA A 68 -9.12 12.34 -3.73
C ALA A 68 -9.88 11.02 -4.00
N VAL A 69 -9.22 10.06 -4.66
CA VAL A 69 -9.76 8.70 -4.87
C VAL A 69 -9.78 7.93 -3.54
N VAL A 70 -8.68 7.96 -2.78
CA VAL A 70 -8.58 7.33 -1.46
C VAL A 70 -9.62 7.90 -0.50
N ASP A 71 -9.75 9.23 -0.42
CA ASP A 71 -10.76 9.88 0.42
C ASP A 71 -12.19 9.45 0.03
N SER A 72 -12.44 9.24 -1.27
CA SER A 72 -13.73 8.73 -1.76
C SER A 72 -13.96 7.27 -1.38
N LEU A 73 -12.92 6.44 -1.37
CA LEU A 73 -13.00 5.03 -0.93
C LEU A 73 -13.38 4.91 0.54
N ASN A 74 -12.89 5.81 1.38
CA ASN A 74 -13.14 5.80 2.82
C ASN A 74 -14.60 6.15 3.19
N ALA A 75 -15.44 6.58 2.24
CA ALA A 75 -16.83 6.82 2.50
C ALA A 75 -17.60 5.50 2.77
N PRO A 76 -18.49 5.42 3.79
CA PRO A 76 -19.17 4.19 4.17
C PRO A 76 -19.89 3.47 3.03
N ARG A 77 -20.44 4.21 2.05
CA ARG A 77 -21.14 3.67 0.89
C ARG A 77 -20.25 2.95 -0.13
N ASN A 78 -18.91 3.09 -0.01
CA ASN A 78 -17.95 2.55 -0.97
C ASN A 78 -17.15 1.37 -0.38
N GLU A 79 -17.68 0.70 0.64
CA GLU A 79 -16.99 -0.37 1.36
C GLU A 79 -16.55 -1.54 0.44
N LEU A 80 -17.39 -1.91 -0.52
CA LEU A 80 -17.04 -2.95 -1.51
C LEU A 80 -15.86 -2.54 -2.40
N LEU A 81 -15.80 -1.27 -2.82
CA LEU A 81 -14.67 -0.76 -3.61
C LEU A 81 -13.39 -0.67 -2.77
N HIS A 82 -13.52 -0.31 -1.50
CA HIS A 82 -12.42 -0.29 -0.56
C HIS A 82 -11.84 -1.69 -0.35
N GLU A 83 -12.71 -2.71 -0.24
CA GLU A 83 -12.30 -4.12 -0.14
C GLU A 83 -11.59 -4.59 -1.41
N LYS A 84 -12.13 -4.29 -2.59
CA LYS A 84 -11.46 -4.58 -3.87
C LYS A 84 -10.08 -3.94 -3.97
N ALA A 85 -9.94 -2.67 -3.54
CA ALA A 85 -8.65 -1.98 -3.55
C ALA A 85 -7.64 -2.66 -2.62
N ARG A 86 -8.05 -3.08 -1.42
CA ARG A 86 -7.21 -3.85 -0.49
C ARG A 86 -6.78 -5.17 -1.09
N GLN A 87 -7.73 -5.93 -1.65
CA GLN A 87 -7.44 -7.22 -2.28
C GLN A 87 -6.43 -7.06 -3.42
N LYS A 88 -6.58 -6.03 -4.27
CA LYS A 88 -5.63 -5.73 -5.33
C LYS A 88 -4.22 -5.47 -4.80
N VAL A 89 -4.08 -4.75 -3.68
CA VAL A 89 -2.77 -4.55 -3.04
C VAL A 89 -2.17 -5.88 -2.59
N ILE A 90 -2.95 -6.74 -1.96
CA ILE A 90 -2.47 -8.05 -1.50
C ILE A 90 -2.02 -8.90 -2.69
N ASP A 91 -2.86 -8.99 -3.73
CA ASP A 91 -2.63 -9.88 -4.87
C ASP A 91 -1.48 -9.42 -5.78
N GLU A 92 -1.27 -8.11 -5.92
CA GLU A 92 -0.30 -7.57 -6.87
C GLU A 92 0.95 -6.97 -6.22
N ALA A 93 0.84 -6.28 -5.07
CA ALA A 93 2.00 -5.76 -4.35
C ALA A 93 2.66 -6.84 -3.46
N GLY A 94 1.87 -7.78 -2.92
CA GLY A 94 2.38 -8.88 -2.11
C GLY A 94 3.51 -9.66 -2.79
N PRO A 95 3.35 -10.16 -4.03
CA PRO A 95 4.42 -10.84 -4.77
C PRO A 95 5.67 -9.97 -5.00
N ILE A 96 5.51 -8.66 -5.22
CA ILE A 96 6.64 -7.74 -5.39
C ILE A 96 7.45 -7.63 -4.10
N LEU A 97 6.77 -7.40 -2.98
CA LEU A 97 7.40 -7.29 -1.67
C LEU A 97 8.01 -8.61 -1.21
N SER A 98 7.32 -9.74 -1.43
CA SER A 98 7.84 -11.08 -1.10
C SER A 98 9.13 -11.39 -1.85
N GLY A 99 9.19 -11.07 -3.15
CA GLY A 99 10.40 -11.25 -3.94
C GLY A 99 11.58 -10.42 -3.41
N LEU A 100 11.35 -9.20 -2.93
CA LEU A 100 12.40 -8.39 -2.30
C LEU A 100 12.81 -8.95 -0.92
N VAL A 101 11.88 -9.50 -0.16
CA VAL A 101 12.21 -10.18 1.12
C VAL A 101 13.00 -11.46 0.85
N GLU A 102 12.67 -12.25 -0.17
CA GLU A 102 13.47 -13.41 -0.61
C GLU A 102 14.91 -13.00 -0.96
N GLU A 103 15.09 -11.90 -1.70
CA GLU A 103 16.41 -11.34 -1.99
C GLU A 103 17.14 -10.90 -0.72
N ALA A 104 16.43 -10.29 0.26
CA ALA A 104 17.00 -9.89 1.53
C ALA A 104 17.43 -11.11 2.37
N VAL A 105 16.70 -12.22 2.30
CA VAL A 105 17.11 -13.51 2.91
C VAL A 105 18.37 -14.04 2.25
N GLN A 106 18.44 -14.04 0.91
CA GLN A 106 19.64 -14.49 0.19
C GLN A 106 20.86 -13.61 0.48
N ALA A 107 20.65 -12.31 0.75
CA ALA A 107 21.68 -11.36 1.16
C ALA A 107 22.08 -11.45 2.65
N GLY A 108 21.43 -12.32 3.44
CA GLY A 108 21.67 -12.45 4.89
C GLY A 108 21.15 -11.29 5.74
N ILE A 109 20.29 -10.44 5.20
CA ILE A 109 19.65 -9.31 5.91
C ILE A 109 18.47 -9.81 6.74
N CYS A 110 17.76 -10.80 6.23
CA CYS A 110 16.60 -11.44 6.86
C CYS A 110 16.83 -12.94 7.04
N HIS A 111 16.12 -13.54 8.02
CA HIS A 111 16.12 -15.00 8.28
C HIS A 111 14.67 -15.46 8.38
N CYS A 112 13.95 -15.51 7.26
CA CYS A 112 12.55 -15.86 7.17
C CYS A 112 12.38 -17.14 6.34
N ALA A 113 11.77 -18.17 6.92
CA ALA A 113 11.54 -19.45 6.23
C ALA A 113 10.38 -19.39 5.22
N TYR A 114 9.43 -18.48 5.42
CA TYR A 114 8.22 -18.33 4.64
C TYR A 114 8.00 -16.86 4.25
N PRO A 115 8.83 -16.28 3.36
CA PRO A 115 8.78 -14.85 3.03
C PRO A 115 7.41 -14.40 2.50
N ARG A 116 6.80 -15.20 1.64
CA ARG A 116 5.52 -14.88 1.00
C ARG A 116 4.38 -14.79 2.02
N GLU A 117 4.21 -15.82 2.82
CA GLU A 117 3.17 -15.91 3.83
C GLU A 117 3.36 -14.86 4.92
N THR A 118 4.61 -14.57 5.27
CA THR A 118 4.95 -13.52 6.25
C THR A 118 4.61 -12.13 5.71
N VAL A 119 4.94 -11.83 4.44
CA VAL A 119 4.59 -10.56 3.80
C VAL A 119 3.07 -10.42 3.67
N GLU A 120 2.35 -11.48 3.31
CA GLU A 120 0.90 -11.48 3.25
C GLU A 120 0.26 -11.15 4.61
N MET A 121 0.72 -11.78 5.70
CA MET A 121 0.29 -11.46 7.06
C MET A 121 0.54 -9.99 7.43
N ILE A 122 1.73 -9.47 7.09
CA ILE A 122 2.11 -8.08 7.36
C ILE A 122 1.19 -7.13 6.60
N LEU A 123 0.94 -7.38 5.32
CA LEU A 123 0.07 -6.56 4.47
C LEU A 123 -1.37 -6.56 4.97
N ILE A 124 -1.95 -7.73 5.27
CA ILE A 124 -3.32 -7.84 5.78
C ILE A 124 -3.45 -7.03 7.08
N TYR A 125 -2.51 -7.21 8.00
CA TYR A 125 -2.53 -6.45 9.26
C TYR A 125 -2.42 -4.94 9.01
N ALA A 126 -1.46 -4.51 8.18
CA ALA A 126 -1.26 -3.10 7.88
C ALA A 126 -2.50 -2.45 7.26
N LEU A 127 -3.06 -3.06 6.22
CA LEU A 127 -4.22 -2.56 5.50
C LEU A 127 -5.50 -2.47 6.34
N ILE A 128 -5.60 -3.28 7.39
CA ILE A 128 -6.75 -3.26 8.31
C ILE A 128 -6.46 -2.37 9.51
N ALA A 129 -5.33 -2.58 10.19
CA ALA A 129 -5.02 -1.92 11.45
C ALA A 129 -4.79 -0.42 11.29
N PHE A 130 -4.17 -0.01 10.17
CA PHE A 130 -3.87 1.39 9.85
C PHE A 130 -4.85 2.02 8.85
N ASP A 131 -5.99 1.37 8.61
CA ASP A 131 -7.11 1.98 7.87
C ASP A 131 -7.56 3.27 8.58
N GLY A 132 -7.83 4.31 7.82
CA GLY A 132 -8.27 5.61 8.34
C GLY A 132 -9.48 5.54 9.27
N LYS A 133 -10.39 4.57 9.07
CA LYS A 133 -11.53 4.32 9.97
C LYS A 133 -11.07 3.87 11.36
N ASN A 134 -10.02 3.06 11.44
CA ASN A 134 -9.49 2.53 12.68
C ASN A 134 -8.57 3.53 13.38
N THR A 135 -7.81 4.30 12.60
CA THR A 135 -6.85 5.29 13.12
C THR A 135 -7.50 6.58 13.58
N ALA A 136 -8.69 6.92 13.07
CA ALA A 136 -9.41 8.17 13.39
C ALA A 136 -9.66 8.40 14.89
N GLN A 137 -9.62 7.34 15.71
CA GLN A 137 -9.84 7.41 17.17
C GLN A 137 -8.53 7.37 17.97
N TRP A 138 -7.37 7.36 17.32
CA TRP A 138 -6.08 7.28 17.99
C TRP A 138 -5.54 8.69 18.24
N ASP A 139 -5.03 8.89 19.45
CA ASP A 139 -4.15 10.03 19.73
C ASP A 139 -2.73 9.76 19.24
N SER A 140 -1.87 10.77 19.27
CA SER A 140 -0.49 10.66 18.81
C SER A 140 0.30 9.59 19.57
N GLN A 141 0.10 9.47 20.88
CA GLN A 141 0.81 8.50 21.71
C GLN A 141 0.46 7.06 21.32
N ARG A 142 -0.84 6.80 21.10
CA ARG A 142 -1.32 5.48 20.64
C ARG A 142 -0.82 5.16 19.24
N THR A 143 -0.84 6.15 18.33
CA THR A 143 -0.33 6.02 16.97
C THR A 143 1.15 5.63 16.99
N ASP A 144 1.97 6.39 17.70
CA ASP A 144 3.41 6.12 17.82
C ASP A 144 3.71 4.75 18.43
N ALA A 145 2.97 4.36 19.46
CA ALA A 145 3.14 3.05 20.10
C ALA A 145 2.79 1.91 19.13
N LYS A 146 1.70 2.05 18.37
CA LYS A 146 1.25 1.05 17.39
C LYS A 146 2.23 0.92 16.23
N VAL A 147 2.73 2.03 15.70
CA VAL A 147 3.70 2.05 14.60
C VAL A 147 5.01 1.39 15.03
N ARG A 148 5.57 1.80 16.18
CA ARG A 148 6.79 1.17 16.72
C ARG A 148 6.61 -0.33 16.93
N ALA A 149 5.53 -0.75 17.57
CA ALA A 149 5.24 -2.16 17.78
C ALA A 149 5.12 -2.93 16.46
N PHE A 150 4.51 -2.33 15.45
CA PHE A 150 4.35 -2.95 14.13
C PHE A 150 5.71 -3.15 13.45
N VAL A 151 6.56 -2.12 13.40
CA VAL A 151 7.92 -2.22 12.81
C VAL A 151 8.77 -3.26 13.55
N THR A 152 8.78 -3.22 14.90
CA THR A 152 9.49 -4.23 15.71
C THR A 152 9.00 -5.65 15.41
N ASN A 153 7.69 -5.85 15.24
CA ASN A 153 7.13 -7.15 14.89
C ASN A 153 7.49 -7.60 13.47
N ILE A 154 7.54 -6.68 12.50
CA ILE A 154 8.03 -6.97 11.14
C ILE A 154 9.47 -7.49 11.20
N GLU A 155 10.35 -6.80 11.91
CA GLU A 155 11.76 -7.21 12.08
C GLU A 155 11.88 -8.60 12.70
N ARG A 156 11.10 -8.88 13.73
CA ARG A 156 11.07 -10.20 14.38
C ARG A 156 10.54 -11.30 13.46
N LEU A 157 9.45 -11.05 12.74
CA LEU A 157 8.86 -12.01 11.80
C LEU A 157 9.78 -12.31 10.62
N LEU A 158 10.50 -11.31 10.15
CA LEU A 158 11.45 -11.45 9.05
C LEU A 158 12.85 -11.89 9.53
N GLY A 159 13.09 -11.99 10.84
CA GLY A 159 14.39 -12.33 11.41
C GLY A 159 15.47 -11.33 11.04
N ALA A 160 15.13 -10.06 10.98
CA ALA A 160 16.03 -8.95 10.69
C ALA A 160 16.57 -8.30 11.98
N GLY A 161 17.69 -7.59 11.87
CA GLY A 161 18.22 -6.78 12.96
C GLY A 161 17.32 -5.59 13.30
N GLU A 162 17.38 -5.13 14.56
CA GLU A 162 16.67 -3.93 15.02
C GLU A 162 17.06 -2.70 14.17
N GLY A 163 16.09 -1.91 13.76
CA GLY A 163 16.26 -0.71 12.93
C GLY A 163 16.36 -0.97 11.42
N THR A 164 16.43 -2.25 11.00
CA THR A 164 16.53 -2.58 9.55
C THR A 164 15.38 -2.01 8.74
N PHE A 165 14.19 -1.95 9.33
CA PHE A 165 12.95 -1.53 8.67
C PHE A 165 12.30 -0.30 9.30
N ASP A 166 13.04 0.53 10.04
CA ASP A 166 12.54 1.76 10.67
C ASP A 166 11.88 2.72 9.67
N PHE A 167 12.35 2.71 8.41
CA PHE A 167 11.78 3.53 7.34
C PHE A 167 10.29 3.23 7.08
N ILE A 168 9.78 2.04 7.45
CA ILE A 168 8.36 1.68 7.29
C ILE A 168 7.47 2.63 8.09
N SER A 169 7.94 3.12 9.24
CA SER A 169 7.16 4.03 10.09
C SER A 169 6.70 5.29 9.35
N SER A 170 7.48 5.79 8.40
CA SER A 170 7.16 6.99 7.61
C SER A 170 6.03 6.81 6.57
N PHE A 171 5.56 5.57 6.34
CA PHE A 171 4.49 5.26 5.38
C PHE A 171 3.15 4.92 6.05
N ILE A 172 3.11 4.87 7.36
CA ILE A 172 1.94 4.39 8.12
C ILE A 172 1.12 5.56 8.68
N VAL A 173 1.74 6.73 8.86
CA VAL A 173 1.11 7.91 9.53
C VAL A 173 1.10 9.10 8.62
#